data_9453c111f2e0b0aff936a485cea1f334
#
_entry.id   9453c111f2e0b0aff936a485cea1f334
#
_cell.length_a   1.000
_cell.length_b   1.000
_cell.length_c   1.000
_cell.angle_alpha   90.00
_cell.angle_beta   90.00
_cell.angle_gamma   90.00
#
_symmetry.space_group_name_H-M   'P 1'
#
loop_
_entity.id
_entity.type
_entity.pdbx_description
1 polymer ?
#
loop_
_entity_poly.entity_id
_entity_poly.type
_entity_poly.pdbx_seq_one_letter_code
_entity_poly.pdbx_strand_id
1 'polypeptide(L)'
;MNLICPVCGEQLNTRDRRYVCAQNHSFDMARQGYVNLLTVQQKHSLNPGDTREQVLARREFLEAGHYAPIAGALIGTAKELGITGQILDVGCGEGYYSAQLADALGAELTGLDISKEAVRCAAAKYKGKQWLCATAAHIPVEDGSVSLLTSLFALTLPEEFRRVLVPEGYYFQVLAAQDHLLGLKGIIYDRLNVKEKDTVPELPGFERVRSVPIRFSFTVEGNQVQNLFSMTPHVFRIGKEGAERLRNTERLTDTASCVLNVYRRA
;
A
#
# COMPACT_ATOMS: atom_id res chain seq x y z
N MET A 1 -9.55 -8.41 -12.97
CA MET A 1 -8.69 -7.49 -13.75
C MET A 1 -7.82 -8.29 -14.71
N ASN A 2 -7.64 -7.83 -15.96
CA ASN A 2 -6.78 -8.49 -16.93
C ASN A 2 -5.31 -8.17 -16.64
N LEU A 3 -4.48 -9.22 -16.58
CA LEU A 3 -3.04 -9.07 -16.39
C LEU A 3 -2.31 -9.10 -17.72
N ILE A 4 -1.22 -8.35 -17.81
CA ILE A 4 -0.28 -8.38 -18.93
C ILE A 4 1.05 -9.02 -18.52
N CYS A 5 1.72 -9.65 -19.46
CA CYS A 5 2.99 -10.29 -19.24
C CYS A 5 4.10 -9.26 -18.99
N PRO A 6 4.83 -9.31 -17.87
CA PRO A 6 5.89 -8.35 -17.58
C PRO A 6 7.12 -8.48 -18.49
N VAL A 7 7.15 -9.50 -19.36
CA VAL A 7 8.26 -9.76 -20.28
C VAL A 7 7.96 -9.25 -21.69
N CYS A 8 6.72 -9.46 -22.20
CA CYS A 8 6.39 -9.13 -23.59
C CYS A 8 5.14 -8.24 -23.76
N GLY A 9 4.45 -7.86 -22.67
CA GLY A 9 3.25 -7.02 -22.72
C GLY A 9 1.96 -7.73 -23.17
N GLU A 10 2.03 -8.97 -23.65
CA GLU A 10 0.85 -9.73 -24.09
C GLU A 10 -0.04 -10.09 -22.91
N GLN A 11 -1.34 -10.28 -23.18
CA GLN A 11 -2.30 -10.68 -22.15
C GLN A 11 -1.93 -12.02 -21.51
N LEU A 12 -2.08 -12.09 -20.19
CA LEU A 12 -1.91 -13.32 -19.41
C LEU A 12 -3.26 -14.02 -19.22
N ASN A 13 -3.32 -15.27 -19.61
CA ASN A 13 -4.48 -16.14 -19.41
C ASN A 13 -4.23 -17.17 -18.31
N THR A 14 -5.23 -17.44 -17.47
CA THR A 14 -5.13 -18.44 -16.42
C THR A 14 -5.27 -19.85 -17.00
N ARG A 15 -4.31 -20.73 -16.72
CA ARG A 15 -4.29 -22.13 -17.13
C ARG A 15 -3.65 -22.99 -16.03
N ASP A 16 -4.37 -23.97 -15.49
CA ASP A 16 -3.85 -24.94 -14.50
C ASP A 16 -3.03 -24.29 -13.35
N ARG A 17 -3.62 -23.30 -12.68
CA ARG A 17 -2.99 -22.54 -11.60
C ARG A 17 -1.71 -21.80 -12.00
N ARG A 18 -1.62 -21.36 -13.24
CA ARG A 18 -0.56 -20.50 -13.75
C ARG A 18 -1.14 -19.44 -14.69
N TYR A 19 -0.41 -18.39 -14.88
CA TYR A 19 -0.68 -17.37 -15.89
C TYR A 19 0.27 -17.56 -17.06
N VAL A 20 -0.26 -17.62 -18.29
CA VAL A 20 0.53 -17.88 -19.53
C VAL A 20 0.13 -16.86 -20.59
N CYS A 21 1.11 -16.26 -21.28
CA CYS A 21 0.88 -15.39 -22.43
C CYS A 21 1.00 -16.16 -23.77
N ALA A 22 0.64 -15.50 -24.87
CA ALA A 22 0.74 -16.08 -26.23
C ALA A 22 2.19 -16.47 -26.62
N GLN A 23 3.20 -15.80 -26.03
CA GLN A 23 4.63 -16.12 -26.23
C GLN A 23 5.14 -17.22 -25.27
N ASN A 24 4.25 -17.94 -24.58
CA ASN A 24 4.56 -19.02 -23.64
C ASN A 24 5.37 -18.60 -22.40
N HIS A 25 5.44 -17.30 -22.05
CA HIS A 25 5.92 -16.92 -20.71
C HIS A 25 4.91 -17.40 -19.68
N SER A 26 5.40 -18.09 -18.65
CA SER A 26 4.55 -18.77 -17.66
C SER A 26 4.94 -18.34 -16.23
N PHE A 27 3.92 -18.08 -15.41
CA PHE A 27 4.07 -17.62 -14.02
C PHE A 27 3.14 -18.46 -13.14
N ASP A 28 3.72 -19.25 -12.24
CA ASP A 28 2.95 -20.11 -11.35
C ASP A 28 2.22 -19.32 -10.27
N MET A 29 0.98 -19.73 -10.00
CA MET A 29 0.22 -19.25 -8.85
C MET A 29 0.69 -20.01 -7.61
N ALA A 30 1.18 -19.31 -6.61
CA ALA A 30 1.57 -19.88 -5.34
C ALA A 30 0.40 -20.56 -4.63
N ARG A 31 0.70 -21.48 -3.69
CA ARG A 31 -0.34 -22.19 -2.92
C ARG A 31 -1.28 -21.22 -2.18
N GLN A 32 -0.79 -20.07 -1.74
CA GLN A 32 -1.56 -19.03 -1.06
C GLN A 32 -2.53 -18.29 -1.99
N GLY A 33 -2.31 -18.31 -3.32
CA GLY A 33 -3.17 -17.68 -4.32
C GLY A 33 -2.62 -16.38 -4.92
N TYR A 34 -1.35 -16.03 -4.68
CA TYR A 34 -0.69 -14.91 -5.37
C TYR A 34 0.14 -15.39 -6.55
N VAL A 35 0.45 -14.48 -7.48
CA VAL A 35 1.41 -14.71 -8.56
C VAL A 35 2.60 -13.76 -8.44
N ASN A 36 3.79 -14.29 -8.73
CA ASN A 36 5.01 -13.49 -8.77
C ASN A 36 5.32 -13.09 -10.22
N LEU A 37 5.06 -11.83 -10.54
CA LEU A 37 5.32 -11.21 -11.84
C LEU A 37 6.57 -10.30 -11.81
N LEU A 38 7.29 -10.23 -10.68
CA LEU A 38 8.52 -9.45 -10.56
C LEU A 38 9.67 -10.20 -11.24
N THR A 39 10.11 -9.71 -12.39
CA THR A 39 11.21 -10.31 -13.15
C THR A 39 12.57 -10.05 -12.48
N VAL A 40 13.59 -10.82 -12.84
CA VAL A 40 14.93 -10.67 -12.27
C VAL A 40 15.51 -9.28 -12.59
N GLN A 41 15.26 -8.77 -13.81
CA GLN A 41 15.74 -7.46 -14.27
C GLN A 41 15.12 -6.29 -13.50
N GLN A 42 13.92 -6.48 -12.93
CA GLN A 42 13.20 -5.47 -12.14
C GLN A 42 13.60 -5.46 -10.66
N LYS A 43 14.43 -6.41 -10.22
CA LYS A 43 14.90 -6.48 -8.84
C LYS A 43 16.16 -5.65 -8.65
N HIS A 44 16.12 -4.72 -7.70
CA HIS A 44 17.30 -3.94 -7.27
C HIS A 44 17.96 -4.53 -6.01
N SER A 45 17.40 -5.57 -5.42
CA SER A 45 17.95 -6.33 -4.29
C SER A 45 17.44 -7.78 -4.32
N LEU A 46 18.06 -8.66 -3.53
CA LEU A 46 17.64 -10.07 -3.43
C LEU A 46 16.22 -10.22 -2.87
N ASN A 47 15.88 -9.41 -1.86
CA ASN A 47 14.57 -9.40 -1.22
C ASN A 47 14.06 -7.95 -1.16
N PRO A 48 13.43 -7.44 -2.24
CA PRO A 48 12.92 -6.08 -2.26
C PRO A 48 11.66 -5.93 -1.39
N GLY A 49 11.47 -4.73 -0.85
CA GLY A 49 10.33 -4.39 0.01
C GLY A 49 10.51 -4.81 1.47
N ASP A 50 9.41 -4.82 2.20
CA ASP A 50 9.40 -5.13 3.64
C ASP A 50 9.78 -6.58 3.92
N THR A 51 10.54 -6.78 5.01
CA THR A 51 10.89 -8.12 5.52
C THR A 51 9.67 -8.80 6.13
N ARG A 52 9.79 -10.11 6.38
CA ARG A 52 8.73 -10.88 7.04
C ARG A 52 8.36 -10.31 8.40
N GLU A 53 9.36 -9.91 9.20
CA GLU A 53 9.18 -9.34 10.52
C GLU A 53 8.41 -8.00 10.44
N GLN A 54 8.76 -7.14 9.51
CA GLN A 54 8.06 -5.87 9.28
C GLN A 54 6.61 -6.08 8.83
N VAL A 55 6.38 -7.04 7.93
CA VAL A 55 5.03 -7.40 7.46
C VAL A 55 4.17 -7.92 8.61
N LEU A 56 4.71 -8.79 9.48
CA LEU A 56 3.98 -9.34 10.62
C LEU A 56 3.69 -8.26 11.67
N ALA A 57 4.65 -7.40 11.97
CA ALA A 57 4.47 -6.28 12.89
C ALA A 57 3.37 -5.31 12.41
N ARG A 58 3.41 -4.96 11.11
CA ARG A 58 2.36 -4.13 10.49
C ARG A 58 1.00 -4.79 10.57
N ARG A 59 0.91 -6.06 10.25
CA ARG A 59 -0.33 -6.83 10.31
C ARG A 59 -0.92 -6.82 11.72
N GLU A 60 -0.14 -7.15 12.75
CA GLU A 60 -0.59 -7.17 14.14
C GLU A 60 -1.08 -5.79 14.59
N PHE A 61 -0.36 -4.73 14.24
CA PHE A 61 -0.73 -3.35 14.55
C PHE A 61 -2.05 -2.94 13.87
N LEU A 62 -2.20 -3.23 12.57
CA LEU A 62 -3.40 -2.86 11.82
C LEU A 62 -4.61 -3.70 12.23
N GLU A 63 -4.44 -4.99 12.51
CA GLU A 63 -5.51 -5.88 12.99
C GLU A 63 -5.99 -5.50 14.40
N ALA A 64 -5.14 -4.87 15.22
CA ALA A 64 -5.55 -4.29 16.51
C ALA A 64 -6.46 -3.05 16.35
N GLY A 65 -6.66 -2.56 15.11
CA GLY A 65 -7.60 -1.48 14.79
C GLY A 65 -7.07 -0.07 15.00
N HIS A 66 -5.78 0.09 15.37
CA HIS A 66 -5.21 1.41 15.65
C HIS A 66 -5.36 2.40 14.48
N TYR A 67 -5.34 1.91 13.23
CA TYR A 67 -5.48 2.73 12.01
C TYR A 67 -6.82 2.54 11.28
N ALA A 68 -7.83 1.98 11.95
CA ALA A 68 -9.18 1.84 11.39
C ALA A 68 -9.79 3.16 10.86
N PRO A 69 -9.56 4.35 11.48
CA PRO A 69 -10.08 5.60 10.94
C PRO A 69 -9.58 5.93 9.52
N ILE A 70 -8.38 5.47 9.14
CA ILE A 70 -7.87 5.65 7.77
C ILE A 70 -8.69 4.80 6.79
N ALA A 71 -8.95 3.53 7.12
CA ALA A 71 -9.81 2.66 6.32
C ALA A 71 -11.23 3.25 6.17
N GLY A 72 -11.78 3.77 7.29
CA GLY A 72 -13.09 4.45 7.29
C GLY A 72 -13.14 5.65 6.35
N ALA A 73 -12.11 6.48 6.35
CA ALA A 73 -12.01 7.65 5.47
C ALA A 73 -11.94 7.26 3.98
N LEU A 74 -11.18 6.21 3.64
CA LEU A 74 -11.11 5.67 2.28
C LEU A 74 -12.48 5.18 1.81
N ILE A 75 -13.13 4.35 2.62
CA ILE A 75 -14.44 3.77 2.32
C ILE A 75 -15.52 4.85 2.19
N GLY A 76 -15.56 5.78 3.13
CA GLY A 76 -16.52 6.89 3.11
C GLY A 76 -16.35 7.74 1.86
N THR A 77 -15.12 8.13 1.55
CA THR A 77 -14.81 8.92 0.35
C THR A 77 -15.18 8.20 -0.94
N ALA A 78 -14.89 6.91 -1.05
CA ALA A 78 -15.21 6.13 -2.24
C ALA A 78 -16.72 5.96 -2.44
N LYS A 79 -17.48 5.76 -1.36
CA LYS A 79 -18.96 5.69 -1.40
C LYS A 79 -19.60 7.02 -1.79
N GLU A 80 -19.12 8.14 -1.23
CA GLU A 80 -19.60 9.48 -1.58
C GLU A 80 -19.39 9.82 -3.07
N LEU A 81 -18.30 9.33 -3.66
CA LEU A 81 -17.98 9.52 -5.07
C LEU A 81 -18.66 8.49 -5.99
N GLY A 82 -19.43 7.55 -5.43
CA GLY A 82 -20.11 6.49 -6.19
C GLY A 82 -19.15 5.57 -6.94
N ILE A 83 -17.94 5.36 -6.42
CA ILE A 83 -16.91 4.55 -7.09
C ILE A 83 -17.35 3.09 -7.14
N THR A 84 -17.28 2.52 -8.33
CA THR A 84 -17.58 1.11 -8.62
C THR A 84 -16.53 0.54 -9.56
N GLY A 85 -16.52 -0.79 -9.73
CA GLY A 85 -15.65 -1.47 -10.70
C GLY A 85 -14.34 -1.97 -10.11
N GLN A 86 -13.25 -1.86 -10.87
CA GLN A 86 -11.96 -2.48 -10.56
C GLN A 86 -11.11 -1.58 -9.65
N ILE A 87 -10.64 -2.14 -8.53
CA ILE A 87 -9.70 -1.49 -7.61
C ILE A 87 -8.30 -2.08 -7.79
N LEU A 88 -7.30 -1.21 -7.94
CA LEU A 88 -5.89 -1.55 -7.90
C LEU A 88 -5.24 -0.86 -6.71
N ASP A 89 -4.66 -1.62 -5.78
CA ASP A 89 -3.87 -1.08 -4.67
C ASP A 89 -2.37 -1.28 -4.92
N VAL A 90 -1.63 -0.20 -5.04
CA VAL A 90 -0.19 -0.19 -5.34
C VAL A 90 0.62 0.09 -4.08
N GLY A 91 1.43 -0.89 -3.68
CA GLY A 91 2.05 -0.94 -2.37
C GLY A 91 1.05 -1.45 -1.31
N CYS A 92 0.31 -2.49 -1.68
CA CYS A 92 -0.81 -3.00 -0.87
C CYS A 92 -0.41 -3.61 0.48
N GLY A 93 0.88 -3.87 0.70
CA GLY A 93 1.35 -4.54 1.91
C GLY A 93 0.66 -5.90 2.11
N GLU A 94 0.19 -6.15 3.33
CA GLU A 94 -0.58 -7.34 3.68
C GLU A 94 -2.09 -7.22 3.38
N GLY A 95 -2.52 -6.16 2.67
CA GLY A 95 -3.87 -6.01 2.12
C GLY A 95 -4.93 -5.45 3.06
N TYR A 96 -4.56 -4.92 4.24
CA TYR A 96 -5.52 -4.47 5.27
C TYR A 96 -6.52 -3.42 4.76
N TYR A 97 -6.03 -2.36 4.14
CA TYR A 97 -6.88 -1.26 3.66
C TYR A 97 -7.68 -1.65 2.44
N SER A 98 -7.00 -2.20 1.44
CA SER A 98 -7.59 -2.52 0.15
C SER A 98 -8.64 -3.61 0.22
N ALA A 99 -8.45 -4.63 1.06
CA ALA A 99 -9.45 -5.68 1.23
C ALA A 99 -10.74 -5.12 1.84
N GLN A 100 -10.66 -4.29 2.89
CA GLN A 100 -11.82 -3.66 3.50
C GLN A 100 -12.54 -2.69 2.54
N LEU A 101 -11.76 -1.91 1.76
CA LEU A 101 -12.31 -1.01 0.75
C LEU A 101 -13.09 -1.79 -0.31
N ALA A 102 -12.50 -2.85 -0.86
CA ALA A 102 -13.14 -3.67 -1.89
C ALA A 102 -14.41 -4.37 -1.37
N ASP A 103 -14.36 -4.92 -0.14
CA ASP A 103 -15.53 -5.56 0.49
C ASP A 103 -16.66 -4.55 0.74
N ALA A 104 -16.33 -3.33 1.20
CA ALA A 104 -17.32 -2.29 1.47
C ALA A 104 -17.98 -1.72 0.20
N LEU A 105 -17.33 -1.83 -0.95
CA LEU A 105 -17.84 -1.38 -2.26
C LEU A 105 -18.41 -2.53 -3.10
N GLY A 106 -18.24 -3.78 -2.69
CA GLY A 106 -18.57 -4.95 -3.52
C GLY A 106 -17.73 -5.01 -4.81
N ALA A 107 -16.51 -4.50 -4.78
CA ALA A 107 -15.66 -4.31 -5.95
C ALA A 107 -14.60 -5.41 -6.07
N GLU A 108 -14.14 -5.66 -7.30
CA GLU A 108 -13.00 -6.54 -7.54
C GLU A 108 -11.68 -5.83 -7.17
N LEU A 109 -10.79 -6.55 -6.50
CA LEU A 109 -9.49 -6.03 -6.04
C LEU A 109 -8.33 -6.77 -6.67
N THR A 110 -7.37 -6.01 -7.18
CA THR A 110 -5.99 -6.44 -7.41
C THR A 110 -5.08 -5.66 -6.49
N GLY A 111 -4.35 -6.34 -5.61
CA GLY A 111 -3.30 -5.76 -4.77
C GLY A 111 -1.92 -6.09 -5.32
N LEU A 112 -1.05 -5.07 -5.39
CA LEU A 112 0.31 -5.18 -5.90
C LEU A 112 1.31 -4.68 -4.86
N ASP A 113 2.33 -5.49 -4.57
CA ASP A 113 3.47 -5.08 -3.74
C ASP A 113 4.77 -5.72 -4.25
N ILE A 114 5.88 -5.04 -4.04
CA ILE A 114 7.20 -5.58 -4.39
C ILE A 114 7.67 -6.62 -3.37
N SER A 115 7.18 -6.56 -2.11
CA SER A 115 7.46 -7.52 -1.06
C SER A 115 6.68 -8.82 -1.27
N LYS A 116 7.38 -9.89 -1.63
CA LYS A 116 6.81 -11.23 -1.73
C LYS A 116 6.16 -11.68 -0.41
N GLU A 117 6.74 -11.31 0.74
CA GLU A 117 6.20 -11.68 2.06
C GLU A 117 4.89 -10.95 2.35
N ALA A 118 4.77 -9.67 2.00
CA ALA A 118 3.54 -8.90 2.13
C ALA A 118 2.40 -9.52 1.30
N VAL A 119 2.66 -9.73 0.01
CA VAL A 119 1.70 -10.34 -0.92
C VAL A 119 1.29 -11.74 -0.48
N ARG A 120 2.24 -12.55 0.03
CA ARG A 120 1.96 -13.89 0.58
C ARG A 120 1.00 -13.82 1.78
N CYS A 121 1.20 -12.85 2.67
CA CYS A 121 0.31 -12.62 3.81
C CYS A 121 -1.08 -12.18 3.37
N ALA A 122 -1.18 -11.22 2.43
CA ALA A 122 -2.44 -10.76 1.86
C ALA A 122 -3.24 -11.90 1.23
N ALA A 123 -2.60 -12.68 0.34
CA ALA A 123 -3.23 -13.82 -0.33
C ALA A 123 -3.63 -14.97 0.61
N ALA A 124 -2.90 -15.13 1.71
CA ALA A 124 -3.26 -16.14 2.72
C ALA A 124 -4.54 -15.75 3.49
N LYS A 125 -4.72 -14.47 3.79
CA LYS A 125 -5.82 -13.95 4.59
C LYS A 125 -7.05 -13.60 3.75
N TYR A 126 -6.88 -12.83 2.69
CA TYR A 126 -7.98 -12.26 1.90
C TYR A 126 -8.20 -13.07 0.62
N LYS A 127 -8.97 -14.15 0.72
CA LYS A 127 -9.30 -15.03 -0.41
C LYS A 127 -10.25 -14.36 -1.41
N GLY A 128 -10.24 -14.85 -2.64
CA GLY A 128 -11.12 -14.32 -3.70
C GLY A 128 -10.67 -12.99 -4.31
N LYS A 129 -9.53 -12.46 -3.87
CA LYS A 129 -8.91 -11.24 -4.42
C LYS A 129 -7.63 -11.60 -5.17
N GLN A 130 -7.24 -10.77 -6.12
CA GLN A 130 -6.03 -10.98 -6.92
C GLN A 130 -4.83 -10.29 -6.25
N TRP A 131 -3.73 -11.04 -6.03
CA TRP A 131 -2.53 -10.55 -5.35
C TRP A 131 -1.29 -10.76 -6.20
N LEU A 132 -0.53 -9.69 -6.44
CA LEU A 132 0.61 -9.67 -7.34
C LEU A 132 1.89 -9.25 -6.62
N CYS A 133 2.93 -10.07 -6.70
CA CYS A 133 4.27 -9.60 -6.39
C CYS A 133 4.86 -8.99 -7.67
N ALA A 134 4.94 -7.66 -7.74
CA ALA A 134 5.35 -6.94 -8.93
C ALA A 134 5.88 -5.55 -8.58
N THR A 135 6.51 -4.86 -9.53
CA THR A 135 6.96 -3.48 -9.36
C THR A 135 5.88 -2.49 -9.82
N ALA A 136 5.75 -1.39 -9.08
CA ALA A 136 4.88 -0.28 -9.45
C ALA A 136 5.40 0.51 -10.66
N ALA A 137 6.69 0.37 -11.02
CA ALA A 137 7.27 1.03 -12.19
C ALA A 137 6.79 0.46 -13.52
N HIS A 138 6.27 -0.77 -13.51
CA HIS A 138 5.69 -1.47 -14.66
C HIS A 138 4.56 -2.36 -14.14
N ILE A 139 3.41 -1.75 -13.91
CA ILE A 139 2.23 -2.44 -13.36
C ILE A 139 1.71 -3.45 -14.39
N PRO A 140 1.66 -4.76 -14.07
CA PRO A 140 1.30 -5.79 -15.05
C PRO A 140 -0.22 -5.90 -15.25
N VAL A 141 -0.86 -4.78 -15.55
CA VAL A 141 -2.30 -4.64 -15.79
C VAL A 141 -2.54 -3.90 -17.09
N GLU A 142 -3.61 -4.26 -17.77
CA GLU A 142 -4.04 -3.64 -19.03
C GLU A 142 -4.29 -2.14 -18.85
N ASP A 143 -3.98 -1.36 -19.91
CA ASP A 143 -4.21 0.08 -19.94
C ASP A 143 -5.70 0.41 -19.79
N GLY A 144 -6.01 1.48 -19.05
CA GLY A 144 -7.39 1.95 -18.92
C GLY A 144 -8.37 0.93 -18.37
N SER A 145 -7.93 0.07 -17.43
CA SER A 145 -8.76 -1.02 -16.88
C SER A 145 -9.14 -0.82 -15.39
N VAL A 146 -8.58 0.20 -14.73
CA VAL A 146 -8.73 0.46 -13.29
C VAL A 146 -9.67 1.63 -13.06
N SER A 147 -10.72 1.44 -12.26
CA SER A 147 -11.64 2.53 -11.88
C SER A 147 -11.14 3.34 -10.68
N LEU A 148 -10.52 2.66 -9.71
CA LEU A 148 -9.89 3.27 -8.55
C LEU A 148 -8.50 2.68 -8.33
N LEU A 149 -7.48 3.54 -8.34
CA LEU A 149 -6.15 3.20 -7.89
C LEU A 149 -5.94 3.77 -6.48
N THR A 150 -5.34 2.98 -5.58
CA THR A 150 -4.94 3.44 -4.25
C THR A 150 -3.43 3.28 -4.05
N SER A 151 -2.83 4.21 -3.30
CA SER A 151 -1.43 4.14 -2.86
C SER A 151 -1.32 4.80 -1.49
N LEU A 152 -1.17 3.99 -0.44
CA LEU A 152 -1.18 4.45 0.94
C LEU A 152 0.21 4.37 1.54
N PHE A 153 0.77 5.53 1.92
CA PHE A 153 2.12 5.63 2.47
C PHE A 153 3.20 5.01 1.57
N ALA A 154 2.92 4.92 0.27
CA ALA A 154 3.75 4.31 -0.74
C ALA A 154 4.17 5.34 -1.81
N LEU A 155 4.91 4.87 -2.80
CA LEU A 155 5.39 5.73 -3.88
C LEU A 155 4.26 6.17 -4.82
N THR A 156 4.51 7.27 -5.53
CA THR A 156 3.60 7.80 -6.55
C THR A 156 4.34 7.83 -7.90
N LEU A 157 3.74 7.23 -8.92
CA LEU A 157 4.25 7.17 -10.29
C LEU A 157 3.15 7.65 -11.25
N PRO A 158 3.01 8.96 -11.47
CA PRO A 158 1.86 9.54 -12.15
C PRO A 158 1.64 8.98 -13.57
N GLU A 159 2.68 8.79 -14.34
CA GLU A 159 2.59 8.28 -15.72
C GLU A 159 2.00 6.86 -15.74
N GLU A 160 2.53 5.99 -14.89
CA GLU A 160 2.10 4.60 -14.83
C GLU A 160 0.69 4.46 -14.22
N PHE A 161 0.38 5.27 -13.21
CA PHE A 161 -0.95 5.32 -12.60
C PHE A 161 -2.00 5.83 -13.59
N ARG A 162 -1.64 6.86 -14.38
CA ARG A 162 -2.48 7.36 -15.46
C ARG A 162 -2.70 6.30 -16.55
N ARG A 163 -1.68 5.53 -16.90
CA ARG A 163 -1.79 4.49 -17.93
C ARG A 163 -2.88 3.47 -17.58
N VAL A 164 -2.87 2.97 -16.34
CA VAL A 164 -3.79 1.88 -15.93
C VAL A 164 -5.20 2.35 -15.59
N LEU A 165 -5.39 3.61 -15.16
CA LEU A 165 -6.70 4.14 -14.84
C LEU A 165 -7.55 4.33 -16.11
N VAL A 166 -8.86 4.09 -16.01
CA VAL A 166 -9.83 4.52 -17.04
C VAL A 166 -9.85 6.06 -17.14
N PRO A 167 -10.27 6.66 -18.28
CA PRO A 167 -10.60 8.08 -18.30
C PRO A 167 -11.56 8.43 -17.16
N GLU A 168 -11.34 9.56 -16.51
CA GLU A 168 -12.11 9.99 -15.32
C GLU A 168 -11.97 9.04 -14.09
N GLY A 169 -11.12 8.03 -14.15
CA GLY A 169 -10.82 7.14 -13.02
C GLY A 169 -10.17 7.86 -11.85
N TYR A 170 -10.35 7.34 -10.65
CA TYR A 170 -9.89 7.98 -9.42
C TYR A 170 -8.56 7.41 -8.92
N TYR A 171 -7.73 8.28 -8.37
CA TYR A 171 -6.53 7.92 -7.64
C TYR A 171 -6.61 8.45 -6.20
N PHE A 172 -6.56 7.55 -5.22
CA PHE A 172 -6.51 7.85 -3.79
C PHE A 172 -5.08 7.70 -3.28
N GLN A 173 -4.51 8.80 -2.79
CA GLN A 173 -3.18 8.85 -2.20
C GLN A 173 -3.30 9.19 -0.72
N VAL A 174 -2.67 8.40 0.16
CA VAL A 174 -2.55 8.78 1.57
C VAL A 174 -1.09 9.11 1.89
N LEU A 175 -0.85 10.33 2.33
CA LEU A 175 0.46 10.82 2.76
C LEU A 175 0.46 11.17 4.25
N ALA A 176 1.55 10.81 4.93
CA ALA A 176 1.76 11.22 6.32
C ALA A 176 2.02 12.73 6.41
N ALA A 177 1.24 13.43 7.24
CA ALA A 177 1.43 14.84 7.52
C ALA A 177 2.71 15.11 8.35
N GLN A 178 3.05 16.37 8.51
CA GLN A 178 4.27 16.80 9.18
C GLN A 178 4.31 16.34 10.65
N ASP A 179 3.17 16.39 11.32
CA ASP A 179 2.98 16.03 12.72
C ASP A 179 2.59 14.56 12.96
N HIS A 180 2.70 13.71 11.94
CA HIS A 180 2.46 12.28 12.05
C HIS A 180 3.50 11.60 12.94
N LEU A 181 3.03 10.88 13.99
CA LEU A 181 3.83 10.09 14.93
C LEU A 181 4.96 10.90 15.61
N LEU A 182 4.66 12.12 16.10
CA LEU A 182 5.65 12.94 16.81
C LEU A 182 6.07 12.32 18.14
N GLY A 183 5.17 11.61 18.83
CA GLY A 183 5.48 10.89 20.07
C GLY A 183 6.54 9.80 19.84
N LEU A 184 6.34 8.94 18.84
CA LEU A 184 7.31 7.92 18.45
C LEU A 184 8.66 8.57 18.04
N LYS A 185 8.61 9.61 17.21
CA LYS A 185 9.80 10.32 16.76
C LYS A 185 10.57 10.94 17.93
N GLY A 186 9.88 11.47 18.96
CA GLY A 186 10.48 12.01 20.18
C GLY A 186 11.20 10.95 21.03
N ILE A 187 10.76 9.69 20.98
CA ILE A 187 11.44 8.57 21.63
C ILE A 187 12.73 8.20 20.89
N ILE A 188 12.65 8.07 19.56
CA ILE A 188 13.74 7.48 18.75
C ILE A 188 14.81 8.49 18.34
N TYR A 189 14.52 9.79 18.35
CA TYR A 189 15.44 10.85 17.94
C TYR A 189 15.66 11.88 19.05
N ASP A 190 16.91 12.34 19.23
CA ASP A 190 17.25 13.37 20.21
C ASP A 190 16.76 14.76 19.80
N ARG A 191 16.67 15.00 18.51
CA ARG A 191 16.14 16.23 17.93
C ARG A 191 15.16 15.93 16.81
N LEU A 192 13.99 16.52 16.89
CA LEU A 192 12.99 16.43 15.83
C LEU A 192 13.35 17.40 14.71
N ASN A 193 13.78 16.87 13.59
CA ASN A 193 13.93 17.67 12.37
C ASN A 193 12.61 17.65 11.62
N VAL A 194 11.73 18.58 11.96
CA VAL A 194 10.40 18.69 11.34
C VAL A 194 10.55 19.50 10.05
N LYS A 195 10.80 18.81 8.93
CA LYS A 195 10.80 19.45 7.61
C LYS A 195 9.38 19.62 7.12
N GLU A 196 9.14 20.75 6.48
CA GLU A 196 7.90 20.96 5.73
C GLU A 196 7.76 19.88 4.68
N LYS A 197 6.57 19.28 4.61
CA LYS A 197 6.25 18.24 3.64
C LYS A 197 5.12 18.74 2.75
N ASP A 198 5.30 18.60 1.46
CA ASP A 198 4.18 18.71 0.55
C ASP A 198 3.28 17.47 0.73
N THR A 199 2.15 17.69 1.38
CA THR A 199 1.13 16.66 1.63
C THR A 199 -0.01 16.69 0.63
N VAL A 200 0.02 17.62 -0.33
CA VAL A 200 -1.01 17.82 -1.36
C VAL A 200 -0.33 18.11 -2.71
N PRO A 201 0.49 17.20 -3.23
CA PRO A 201 1.26 17.44 -4.44
C PRO A 201 0.37 17.62 -5.67
N GLU A 202 0.81 18.45 -6.59
CA GLU A 202 0.27 18.48 -7.95
C GLU A 202 0.83 17.28 -8.73
N LEU A 203 -0.03 16.58 -9.46
CA LEU A 203 0.36 15.39 -10.22
C LEU A 203 0.08 15.58 -11.71
N PRO A 204 1.09 15.45 -12.58
CA PRO A 204 0.91 15.57 -14.03
C PRO A 204 -0.15 14.59 -14.56
N GLY A 205 -1.13 15.11 -15.31
CA GLY A 205 -2.21 14.33 -15.90
C GLY A 205 -3.32 13.92 -14.92
N PHE A 206 -3.37 14.57 -13.76
CA PHE A 206 -4.42 14.41 -12.77
C PHE A 206 -4.99 15.75 -12.33
N GLU A 207 -6.29 15.79 -12.15
CA GLU A 207 -7.00 16.87 -11.49
C GLU A 207 -7.25 16.50 -10.02
N ARG A 208 -6.87 17.37 -9.09
CA ARG A 208 -7.17 17.15 -7.68
C ARG A 208 -8.63 17.51 -7.40
N VAL A 209 -9.41 16.53 -6.98
CA VAL A 209 -10.82 16.70 -6.64
C VAL A 209 -10.97 17.27 -5.23
N ARG A 210 -10.27 16.68 -4.25
CA ARG A 210 -10.24 17.16 -2.86
C ARG A 210 -9.10 16.54 -2.07
N SER A 211 -8.84 17.13 -0.89
CA SER A 211 -7.95 16.57 0.13
C SER A 211 -8.69 16.49 1.46
N VAL A 212 -8.66 15.32 2.08
CA VAL A 212 -9.35 15.03 3.34
C VAL A 212 -8.30 14.83 4.43
N PRO A 213 -8.19 15.74 5.42
CA PRO A 213 -7.30 15.52 6.55
C PRO A 213 -7.87 14.40 7.44
N ILE A 214 -7.00 13.50 7.86
CA ILE A 214 -7.31 12.40 8.78
C ILE A 214 -6.39 12.55 9.98
N ARG A 215 -6.99 12.85 11.15
CA ARG A 215 -6.23 13.07 12.39
C ARG A 215 -6.95 12.41 13.55
N PHE A 216 -6.26 11.56 14.28
CA PHE A 216 -6.78 10.90 15.47
C PHE A 216 -5.64 10.48 16.40
N SER A 217 -5.94 10.39 17.70
CA SER A 217 -5.02 9.86 18.70
C SER A 217 -5.28 8.38 18.93
N PHE A 218 -4.23 7.63 19.23
CA PHE A 218 -4.30 6.23 19.60
C PHE A 218 -3.25 5.92 20.65
N THR A 219 -3.46 4.83 21.41
CA THR A 219 -2.52 4.34 22.41
C THR A 219 -2.11 2.93 22.08
N VAL A 220 -0.82 2.65 22.18
CA VAL A 220 -0.23 1.33 22.03
C VAL A 220 0.54 0.95 23.29
N GLU A 221 0.54 -0.34 23.64
CA GLU A 221 1.18 -0.89 24.82
C GLU A 221 1.97 -2.16 24.50
N GLY A 222 3.03 -2.41 25.28
CA GLY A 222 3.85 -3.61 25.14
C GLY A 222 4.42 -3.79 23.72
N ASN A 223 4.22 -4.96 23.14
CA ASN A 223 4.73 -5.27 21.80
C ASN A 223 4.17 -4.38 20.69
N GLN A 224 2.99 -3.75 20.88
CA GLN A 224 2.41 -2.86 19.87
C GLN A 224 3.23 -1.58 19.67
N VAL A 225 4.01 -1.15 20.67
CA VAL A 225 4.97 -0.04 20.53
C VAL A 225 6.07 -0.43 19.52
N GLN A 226 6.60 -1.64 19.62
CA GLN A 226 7.62 -2.17 18.71
C GLN A 226 7.03 -2.42 17.31
N ASN A 227 5.80 -2.92 17.23
CA ASN A 227 5.09 -3.12 15.97
C ASN A 227 4.88 -1.80 15.22
N LEU A 228 4.43 -0.75 15.92
CA LEU A 228 4.30 0.59 15.35
C LEU A 228 5.63 1.09 14.77
N PHE A 229 6.72 0.97 15.51
CA PHE A 229 8.04 1.36 15.04
C PHE A 229 8.46 0.56 13.80
N SER A 230 8.32 -0.76 13.85
CA SER A 230 8.79 -1.69 12.81
C SER A 230 8.11 -1.48 11.46
N MET A 231 6.88 -0.94 11.45
CA MET A 231 6.16 -0.61 10.21
C MET A 231 6.53 0.75 9.62
N THR A 232 7.42 1.51 10.27
CA THR A 232 7.86 2.83 9.80
C THR A 232 9.23 2.78 9.13
N PRO A 233 9.57 3.72 8.23
CA PRO A 233 10.91 3.80 7.64
C PRO A 233 11.99 4.22 8.65
N HIS A 234 11.63 4.51 9.90
CA HIS A 234 12.56 4.89 10.95
C HIS A 234 13.44 3.72 11.42
N VAL A 235 13.05 2.47 11.15
CA VAL A 235 13.84 1.25 11.42
C VAL A 235 15.24 1.31 10.81
N PHE A 236 15.40 1.99 9.67
CA PHE A 236 16.68 2.13 8.98
C PHE A 236 17.54 3.31 9.45
N ARG A 237 17.05 4.09 10.42
CA ARG A 237 17.67 5.37 10.81
C ARG A 237 17.82 5.56 12.32
N ILE A 238 17.35 4.63 13.12
CA ILE A 238 17.41 4.71 14.59
C ILE A 238 18.84 4.53 15.09
N GLY A 239 19.28 5.39 16.01
CA GLY A 239 20.54 5.25 16.72
C GLY A 239 20.42 4.32 17.94
N LYS A 240 21.57 3.95 18.53
CA LYS A 240 21.63 3.04 19.69
C LYS A 240 20.81 3.53 20.88
N GLU A 241 20.94 4.81 21.23
CA GLU A 241 20.23 5.43 22.36
C GLU A 241 18.71 5.47 22.10
N GLY A 242 18.28 5.84 20.88
CA GLY A 242 16.87 5.79 20.49
C GLY A 242 16.30 4.39 20.56
N ALA A 243 17.06 3.39 20.14
CA ALA A 243 16.65 1.98 20.21
C ALA A 243 16.52 1.49 21.68
N GLU A 244 17.37 1.99 22.58
CA GLU A 244 17.25 1.70 24.00
C GLU A 244 16.03 2.38 24.63
N ARG A 245 15.80 3.66 24.36
CA ARG A 245 14.58 4.35 24.80
C ARG A 245 13.31 3.64 24.31
N LEU A 246 13.29 3.23 23.03
CA LEU A 246 12.17 2.51 22.47
C LEU A 246 11.92 1.17 23.16
N ARG A 247 12.96 0.38 23.45
CA ARG A 247 12.83 -0.90 24.18
C ARG A 247 12.25 -0.73 25.58
N ASN A 248 12.54 0.40 26.23
CA ASN A 248 12.08 0.72 27.58
C ASN A 248 10.70 1.42 27.60
N THR A 249 10.10 1.64 26.44
CA THR A 249 8.77 2.27 26.32
C THR A 249 7.69 1.21 26.35
N GLU A 250 6.98 1.10 27.47
CA GLU A 250 5.87 0.13 27.64
C GLU A 250 4.55 0.65 27.07
N ARG A 251 4.37 1.97 27.04
CA ARG A 251 3.14 2.61 26.58
C ARG A 251 3.45 3.91 25.81
N LEU A 252 2.76 4.10 24.70
CA LEU A 252 2.87 5.30 23.87
C LEU A 252 1.48 5.75 23.44
N THR A 253 1.12 7.01 23.77
CA THR A 253 -0.01 7.70 23.13
C THR A 253 0.56 8.61 22.06
N ASP A 254 0.07 8.48 20.84
CA ASP A 254 0.55 9.25 19.68
C ASP A 254 -0.60 9.70 18.80
N THR A 255 -0.29 10.52 17.80
CA THR A 255 -1.26 11.02 16.82
C THR A 255 -0.91 10.49 15.44
N ALA A 256 -1.86 9.80 14.83
CA ALA A 256 -1.86 9.58 13.39
C ALA A 256 -2.40 10.84 12.71
N SER A 257 -1.60 11.45 11.85
CA SER A 257 -1.95 12.63 11.07
C SER A 257 -1.53 12.40 9.63
N CYS A 258 -2.51 12.33 8.73
CA CYS A 258 -2.28 12.10 7.31
C CYS A 258 -3.33 12.82 6.47
N VAL A 259 -3.10 12.88 5.17
CA VAL A 259 -4.02 13.48 4.20
C VAL A 259 -4.37 12.44 3.15
N LEU A 260 -5.66 12.22 2.94
CA LEU A 260 -6.17 11.49 1.79
C LEU A 260 -6.41 12.49 0.66
N ASN A 261 -5.56 12.44 -0.35
CA ASN A 261 -5.73 13.18 -1.59
C ASN A 261 -6.52 12.34 -2.58
N VAL A 262 -7.52 12.95 -3.17
CA VAL A 262 -8.36 12.38 -4.21
C VAL A 262 -8.07 13.09 -5.51
N TYR A 263 -7.57 12.35 -6.47
CA TYR A 263 -7.32 12.81 -7.82
C TYR A 263 -8.24 12.10 -8.82
N ARG A 264 -8.50 12.76 -9.92
CA ARG A 264 -9.19 12.20 -11.09
C ARG A 264 -8.24 12.26 -12.28
N ARG A 265 -8.18 11.16 -13.05
CA ARG A 265 -7.42 11.15 -14.30
C ARG A 265 -8.00 12.17 -15.27
N ALA A 266 -7.17 13.14 -15.70
CA ALA A 266 -7.51 14.13 -16.72
C ALA A 266 -7.41 13.56 -18.15
#